data_5ab3dda0a34c757487ab2f0d63beabb4
#
_entry.id   5ab3dda0a34c757487ab2f0d63beabb4
#
_cell.length_a   1.000
_cell.length_b   1.000
_cell.length_c   1.000
_cell.angle_alpha   90.00
_cell.angle_beta   90.00
_cell.angle_gamma   90.00
#
_symmetry.space_group_name_H-M   'P 1'
#
loop_
_entity.id
_entity.type
_entity.pdbx_description
1 polymer ?
#
loop_
_entity_poly.entity_id
_entity_poly.type
_entity_poly.pdbx_seq_one_letter_code
_entity_poly.pdbx_strand_id
1 'polypeptide(L)'
;MIERDVNHPSIIIWSNGNEGGWNYNLDPLFAKYDKLQKRHMVHPWADFNDLDTHHYPTYLTGVARFTNGYKVFMPTEFMHAMYDQGGGAGLRDFWDRWCTNPLFAGGFIWVFCDEAPKRSDKGGILDSDKSNAPDGIVGPRREKEGSYYAIRAQWSPIQLKPLLITDHFDGSFLVTNEYTYTCLLYTSPSPRDS
;
A
#
# COMPACT_ATOMS: atom_id res chain seq x y z
N MET A 1 -19.00 -13.71 1.70
CA MET A 1 -17.76 -13.20 1.08
C MET A 1 -16.98 -14.35 0.45
N ILE A 2 -16.34 -15.24 1.18
CA ILE A 2 -15.43 -16.27 0.62
C ILE A 2 -16.11 -17.12 -0.47
N GLU A 3 -17.27 -17.69 -0.22
CA GLU A 3 -18.00 -18.52 -1.17
C GLU A 3 -18.34 -17.77 -2.48
N ARG A 4 -18.64 -16.47 -2.38
CA ARG A 4 -18.89 -15.62 -3.56
C ARG A 4 -17.62 -15.37 -4.37
N ASP A 5 -16.51 -15.15 -3.67
CA ASP A 5 -15.31 -14.56 -4.28
C ASP A 5 -14.17 -15.57 -4.49
N VAL A 6 -14.34 -16.83 -4.06
CA VAL A 6 -13.28 -17.85 -4.10
C VAL A 6 -12.69 -18.10 -5.49
N ASN A 7 -13.49 -17.88 -6.54
CA ASN A 7 -13.05 -18.10 -7.92
C ASN A 7 -12.34 -16.90 -8.56
N HIS A 8 -12.10 -15.82 -7.81
CA HIS A 8 -11.32 -14.69 -8.30
C HIS A 8 -9.82 -14.93 -8.12
N PRO A 9 -9.04 -15.14 -9.18
CA PRO A 9 -7.62 -15.46 -9.09
C PRO A 9 -6.76 -14.31 -8.58
N SER A 10 -7.27 -13.08 -8.64
CA SER A 10 -6.60 -11.88 -8.10
C SER A 10 -6.58 -11.84 -6.57
N ILE A 11 -7.43 -12.61 -5.90
CA ILE A 11 -7.39 -12.72 -4.45
C ILE A 11 -6.27 -13.67 -4.06
N ILE A 12 -5.28 -13.18 -3.34
CA ILE A 12 -4.11 -13.98 -2.91
C ILE A 12 -4.12 -14.27 -1.41
N ILE A 13 -4.77 -13.42 -0.62
CA ILE A 13 -4.85 -13.53 0.85
C ILE A 13 -6.25 -13.15 1.30
N TRP A 14 -6.76 -13.83 2.32
CA TRP A 14 -7.99 -13.47 3.01
C TRP A 14 -7.68 -12.72 4.29
N SER A 15 -8.50 -11.74 4.64
CA SER A 15 -8.41 -11.03 5.91
C SER A 15 -9.64 -11.30 6.77
N ASN A 16 -9.43 -11.67 8.02
CA ASN A 16 -10.47 -11.89 9.01
C ASN A 16 -10.40 -10.81 10.09
N GLY A 17 -11.11 -9.72 9.88
CA GLY A 17 -11.22 -8.64 10.85
C GLY A 17 -10.42 -7.39 10.52
N ASN A 18 -10.32 -6.50 11.50
CA ASN A 18 -9.55 -5.27 11.45
C ASN A 18 -9.20 -4.84 12.89
N GLU A 19 -8.06 -4.17 13.09
CA GLU A 19 -7.63 -3.55 14.36
C GLU A 19 -7.82 -4.44 15.61
N GLY A 20 -7.49 -5.73 15.50
CA GLY A 20 -7.70 -6.71 16.57
C GLY A 20 -9.15 -7.23 16.68
N GLY A 21 -10.08 -6.73 15.88
CA GLY A 21 -11.47 -7.14 15.85
C GLY A 21 -11.74 -8.36 14.96
N TRP A 22 -10.99 -9.45 15.14
CA TRP A 22 -11.21 -10.71 14.43
C TRP A 22 -11.97 -11.73 15.27
N ASN A 23 -12.54 -12.73 14.60
CA ASN A 23 -13.27 -13.81 15.25
C ASN A 23 -12.67 -15.17 14.86
N TYR A 24 -11.94 -15.78 15.76
CA TYR A 24 -11.31 -17.10 15.54
C TYR A 24 -12.30 -18.21 15.16
N ASN A 25 -13.58 -18.10 15.55
CA ASN A 25 -14.60 -19.08 15.14
C ASN A 25 -14.89 -19.04 13.63
N LEU A 26 -14.49 -17.98 12.94
CA LEU A 26 -14.65 -17.86 11.49
C LEU A 26 -13.47 -18.45 10.72
N ASP A 27 -12.31 -18.65 11.35
CA ASP A 27 -11.10 -19.15 10.67
C ASP A 27 -11.33 -20.46 9.92
N PRO A 28 -12.00 -21.47 10.51
CA PRO A 28 -12.27 -22.72 9.81
C PRO A 28 -13.12 -22.58 8.56
N LEU A 29 -13.90 -21.49 8.45
CA LEU A 29 -14.73 -21.24 7.29
C LEU A 29 -13.89 -20.85 6.06
N PHE A 30 -12.76 -20.18 6.25
CA PHE A 30 -11.85 -19.87 5.15
C PHE A 30 -11.34 -21.15 4.51
N ALA A 31 -10.82 -22.09 5.29
CA ALA A 31 -10.39 -23.38 4.79
C ALA A 31 -11.53 -24.24 4.20
N LYS A 32 -12.76 -24.12 4.77
CA LYS A 32 -13.94 -24.84 4.30
C LYS A 32 -14.35 -24.41 2.90
N TYR A 33 -14.32 -23.12 2.61
CA TYR A 33 -14.81 -22.58 1.34
C TYR A 33 -13.71 -22.35 0.30
N ASP A 34 -12.43 -22.18 0.72
CA ASP A 34 -11.29 -22.05 -0.19
C ASP A 34 -10.45 -23.34 -0.24
N LYS A 35 -11.09 -24.45 -0.58
CA LYS A 35 -10.49 -25.80 -0.56
C LYS A 35 -9.41 -26.00 -1.61
N LEU A 36 -9.55 -25.39 -2.78
CA LEU A 36 -8.67 -25.64 -3.92
C LEU A 36 -7.42 -24.78 -3.87
N GLN A 37 -7.56 -23.52 -3.53
CA GLN A 37 -6.44 -22.57 -3.57
C GLN A 37 -5.70 -22.45 -2.26
N LYS A 38 -6.35 -22.75 -1.14
CA LYS A 38 -5.76 -22.76 0.20
C LYS A 38 -5.00 -21.46 0.50
N ARG A 39 -5.60 -20.33 0.15
CA ARG A 39 -4.98 -19.02 0.38
C ARG A 39 -4.75 -18.79 1.84
N HIS A 40 -3.66 -18.09 2.14
CA HIS A 40 -3.41 -17.64 3.52
C HIS A 40 -4.54 -16.74 4.01
N MET A 41 -4.82 -16.84 5.29
CA MET A 41 -5.73 -15.95 5.98
C MET A 41 -4.94 -15.21 7.04
N VAL A 42 -5.19 -13.91 7.18
CA VAL A 42 -4.52 -13.05 8.16
C VAL A 42 -5.52 -12.47 9.15
N HIS A 43 -5.01 -12.21 10.33
CA HIS A 43 -5.66 -11.36 11.32
C HIS A 43 -4.91 -10.02 11.33
N PRO A 44 -5.48 -8.92 10.83
CA PRO A 44 -4.82 -7.62 10.84
C PRO A 44 -4.37 -7.24 12.26
N TRP A 45 -3.18 -6.62 12.36
CA TRP A 45 -2.53 -6.30 13.63
C TRP A 45 -1.84 -7.48 14.33
N ALA A 46 -1.95 -8.67 13.80
CA ALA A 46 -1.40 -9.86 14.45
C ALA A 46 -0.24 -10.47 13.66
N ASP A 47 0.57 -11.18 14.38
CA ASP A 47 1.56 -12.10 13.86
C ASP A 47 0.88 -13.46 13.72
N PHE A 48 0.48 -13.83 12.51
CA PHE A 48 -0.35 -14.99 12.24
C PHE A 48 -0.03 -15.61 10.87
N ASN A 49 -0.02 -16.95 10.80
CA ASN A 49 0.23 -17.71 9.57
C ASN A 49 1.51 -17.28 8.82
N ASP A 50 2.61 -17.11 9.53
CA ASP A 50 3.91 -16.69 8.99
C ASP A 50 3.94 -15.29 8.36
N LEU A 51 2.88 -14.52 8.57
CA LEU A 51 2.75 -13.13 8.17
C LEU A 51 2.76 -12.24 9.41
N ASP A 52 3.55 -11.19 9.35
CA ASP A 52 3.54 -10.09 10.31
C ASP A 52 2.76 -8.93 9.69
N THR A 53 1.51 -8.79 10.12
CA THR A 53 0.57 -7.80 9.59
C THR A 53 0.39 -6.64 10.56
N HIS A 54 1.49 -6.15 11.10
CA HIS A 54 1.44 -5.03 12.04
C HIS A 54 0.67 -3.84 11.46
N HIS A 55 -0.22 -3.30 12.27
CA HIS A 55 -1.13 -2.23 11.88
C HIS A 55 -0.57 -0.91 12.41
N TYR A 56 -0.43 0.10 11.59
CA TYR A 56 0.23 1.37 11.91
C TYR A 56 1.59 1.21 12.60
N PRO A 57 2.53 0.49 12.01
CA PRO A 57 3.86 0.40 12.58
C PRO A 57 4.54 1.78 12.56
N THR A 58 5.15 2.15 13.67
CA THR A 58 6.05 3.30 13.65
C THR A 58 7.28 2.97 12.81
N TYR A 59 8.01 3.98 12.38
CA TYR A 59 9.26 3.78 11.64
C TYR A 59 10.23 2.85 12.40
N LEU A 60 10.41 3.09 13.70
CA LEU A 60 11.29 2.28 14.56
C LEU A 60 10.79 0.83 14.71
N THR A 61 9.49 0.63 14.84
CA THR A 61 8.89 -0.72 14.90
C THR A 61 9.18 -1.49 13.61
N GLY A 62 8.99 -0.87 12.46
CA GLY A 62 9.30 -1.47 11.17
C GLY A 62 10.77 -1.88 11.06
N VAL A 63 11.70 -1.04 11.53
CA VAL A 63 13.13 -1.35 11.57
C VAL A 63 13.44 -2.53 12.49
N ALA A 64 12.84 -2.57 13.68
CA ALA A 64 13.04 -3.67 14.63
C ALA A 64 12.57 -5.02 14.07
N ARG A 65 11.49 -5.05 13.29
CA ARG A 65 11.01 -6.25 12.60
C ARG A 65 12.02 -6.80 11.61
N PHE A 66 12.78 -5.94 10.95
CA PHE A 66 13.83 -6.36 10.02
C PHE A 66 15.01 -7.04 10.73
N THR A 67 15.34 -6.58 11.91
CA THR A 67 16.49 -7.10 12.65
C THR A 67 16.22 -8.46 13.27
N ASN A 68 14.99 -8.68 13.72
CA ASN A 68 14.60 -9.87 14.50
C ASN A 68 13.54 -10.73 13.79
N GLY A 69 12.97 -10.24 12.69
CA GLY A 69 11.88 -10.90 11.99
C GLY A 69 12.38 -11.94 10.99
N TYR A 70 11.70 -13.06 10.96
CA TYR A 70 11.85 -14.12 9.95
C TYR A 70 10.55 -14.40 9.19
N LYS A 71 9.53 -13.57 9.42
CA LYS A 71 8.22 -13.65 8.79
C LYS A 71 8.08 -12.62 7.68
N VAL A 72 7.18 -12.90 6.78
CA VAL A 72 6.81 -11.92 5.74
C VAL A 72 6.14 -10.72 6.41
N PHE A 73 6.74 -9.55 6.27
CA PHE A 73 6.23 -8.31 6.83
C PHE A 73 5.34 -7.60 5.81
N MET A 74 4.08 -7.40 6.16
CA MET A 74 3.05 -6.79 5.31
C MET A 74 2.09 -5.97 6.16
N PRO A 75 2.39 -4.70 6.48
CA PRO A 75 1.48 -3.84 7.23
C PRO A 75 0.11 -3.77 6.56
N THR A 76 -0.91 -4.19 7.28
CA THR A 76 -2.29 -4.21 6.75
C THR A 76 -2.93 -2.83 6.72
N GLU A 77 -2.34 -1.90 7.44
CA GLU A 77 -2.71 -0.49 7.37
C GLU A 77 -1.53 0.34 7.89
N PHE A 78 -1.14 1.37 7.17
CA PHE A 78 -0.10 2.28 7.61
C PHE A 78 -0.27 3.63 6.94
N MET A 79 0.17 4.69 7.60
CA MET A 79 0.12 6.08 7.17
C MET A 79 -1.27 6.49 6.65
N HIS A 80 -1.85 7.49 7.25
CA HIS A 80 -2.95 8.23 6.63
C HIS A 80 -2.38 9.20 5.59
N ALA A 81 -2.97 9.28 4.43
CA ALA A 81 -2.45 10.15 3.37
C ALA A 81 -2.44 11.64 3.76
N MET A 82 -3.31 12.05 4.68
CA MET A 82 -3.40 13.44 5.17
C MET A 82 -2.87 13.63 6.60
N TYR A 83 -3.01 12.64 7.48
CA TYR A 83 -2.69 12.80 8.91
C TYR A 83 -1.21 12.98 9.19
N ASP A 84 -0.35 12.50 8.33
CA ASP A 84 1.08 12.66 8.48
C ASP A 84 1.57 14.07 8.12
N GLN A 85 0.66 15.03 8.10
CA GLN A 85 0.90 16.47 7.95
C GLN A 85 1.73 16.88 6.73
N GLY A 86 1.94 15.97 5.82
CA GLY A 86 2.75 16.19 4.63
C GLY A 86 2.20 15.58 3.36
N GLY A 87 0.92 15.17 3.34
CA GLY A 87 0.29 14.62 2.14
C GLY A 87 1.03 13.39 1.58
N GLY A 88 1.47 12.49 2.46
CA GLY A 88 2.23 11.31 2.08
C GLY A 88 3.74 11.52 1.96
N ALA A 89 4.27 12.67 2.38
CA ALA A 89 5.72 12.97 2.29
C ALA A 89 6.60 11.98 3.08
N GLY A 90 6.12 11.51 4.25
CA GLY A 90 6.81 10.52 5.06
C GLY A 90 6.87 9.12 4.46
N LEU A 91 6.08 8.83 3.43
CA LEU A 91 6.02 7.51 2.81
C LEU A 91 7.40 7.03 2.34
N ARG A 92 8.22 7.92 1.81
CA ARG A 92 9.53 7.58 1.29
C ARG A 92 10.45 6.99 2.35
N ASP A 93 10.45 7.57 3.56
CA ASP A 93 11.30 7.10 4.65
C ASP A 93 10.95 5.67 5.07
N PHE A 94 9.66 5.37 5.16
CA PHE A 94 9.18 4.01 5.44
C PHE A 94 9.50 3.06 4.29
N TRP A 95 9.12 3.43 3.09
CA TRP A 95 9.18 2.58 1.91
C TRP A 95 10.61 2.21 1.53
N ASP A 96 11.49 3.21 1.40
CA ASP A 96 12.89 2.99 1.08
C ASP A 96 13.55 2.07 2.12
N ARG A 97 13.18 2.22 3.39
CA ARG A 97 13.72 1.39 4.46
C ARG A 97 13.15 -0.03 4.43
N TRP A 98 11.85 -0.16 4.27
CA TRP A 98 11.20 -1.47 4.26
C TRP A 98 11.60 -2.29 3.03
N CYS A 99 11.75 -1.68 1.89
CA CYS A 99 12.21 -2.34 0.66
C CYS A 99 13.63 -2.91 0.75
N THR A 100 14.43 -2.54 1.76
CA THR A 100 15.72 -3.19 2.00
C THR A 100 15.60 -4.59 2.61
N ASN A 101 14.41 -4.96 3.09
CA ASN A 101 14.15 -6.28 3.68
C ASN A 101 13.55 -7.21 2.63
N PRO A 102 14.20 -8.35 2.30
CA PRO A 102 13.67 -9.30 1.33
C PRO A 102 12.35 -9.96 1.78
N LEU A 103 11.98 -9.85 3.05
CA LEU A 103 10.69 -10.33 3.58
C LEU A 103 9.59 -9.29 3.54
N PHE A 104 9.85 -8.07 3.07
CA PHE A 104 8.82 -7.06 2.93
C PHE A 104 7.96 -7.34 1.68
N ALA A 105 6.68 -7.56 1.89
CA ALA A 105 5.72 -7.89 0.83
C ALA A 105 4.84 -6.73 0.37
N GLY A 106 5.17 -5.50 0.78
CA GLY A 106 4.32 -4.34 0.53
C GLY A 106 3.44 -4.00 1.72
N GLY A 107 2.52 -3.08 1.55
CA GLY A 107 1.61 -2.64 2.61
C GLY A 107 0.44 -1.84 2.04
N PHE A 108 -0.51 -1.50 2.89
CA PHE A 108 -1.74 -0.82 2.52
C PHE A 108 -1.84 0.52 3.23
N ILE A 109 -1.89 1.60 2.45
CA ILE A 109 -2.10 2.94 2.99
C ILE A 109 -3.58 3.12 3.32
N TRP A 110 -3.89 3.68 4.45
CA TRP A 110 -5.20 4.22 4.75
C TRP A 110 -5.27 5.69 4.27
N VAL A 111 -6.11 6.06 3.36
CA VAL A 111 -7.02 5.25 2.58
C VAL A 111 -7.03 5.76 1.13
N PHE A 112 -7.68 5.06 0.22
CA PHE A 112 -7.70 5.47 -1.19
C PHE A 112 -8.42 6.79 -1.41
N CYS A 113 -9.53 7.02 -0.71
CA CYS A 113 -10.41 8.16 -0.95
C CYS A 113 -10.97 8.67 0.36
N ASP A 114 -11.04 9.98 0.49
CA ASP A 114 -11.68 10.64 1.62
C ASP A 114 -13.05 10.05 1.93
N GLU A 115 -13.32 9.83 3.19
CA GLU A 115 -14.58 9.30 3.69
C GLU A 115 -15.60 10.42 3.86
N ALA A 116 -16.32 10.73 2.80
CA ALA A 116 -17.37 11.75 2.81
C ALA A 116 -18.61 11.26 2.04
N PRO A 117 -19.46 10.43 2.65
CA PRO A 117 -20.67 9.95 2.00
C PRO A 117 -21.64 11.10 1.71
N LYS A 118 -22.30 11.01 0.57
CA LYS A 118 -23.32 11.98 0.19
C LYS A 118 -24.60 11.76 0.99
N ARG A 119 -24.99 12.73 1.77
CA ARG A 119 -26.19 12.70 2.62
C ARG A 119 -27.43 13.11 1.82
N SER A 120 -28.19 12.14 1.35
CA SER A 120 -29.46 12.39 0.64
C SER A 120 -30.53 13.05 1.54
N ASP A 121 -30.49 12.75 2.83
CA ASP A 121 -31.36 13.34 3.86
C ASP A 121 -31.01 14.80 4.22
N LYS A 122 -29.86 15.29 3.80
CA LYS A 122 -29.38 16.66 4.06
C LYS A 122 -29.09 17.44 2.76
N GLY A 123 -29.93 17.25 1.76
CA GLY A 123 -29.78 18.00 0.48
C GLY A 123 -28.55 17.63 -0.34
N GLY A 124 -27.93 16.49 -0.07
CA GLY A 124 -26.81 15.99 -0.88
C GLY A 124 -25.45 16.55 -0.50
N ILE A 125 -25.30 17.15 0.67
CA ILE A 125 -23.98 17.55 1.18
C ILE A 125 -23.10 16.34 1.42
N LEU A 126 -21.78 16.53 1.34
CA LEU A 126 -20.82 15.54 1.77
C LEU A 126 -20.70 15.57 3.30
N ASP A 127 -20.84 14.43 3.93
CA ASP A 127 -20.75 14.29 5.38
C ASP A 127 -19.34 13.83 5.75
N SER A 128 -18.45 14.79 5.89
CA SER A 128 -17.10 14.53 6.38
C SER A 128 -17.08 14.59 7.92
N ASP A 129 -16.41 13.65 8.55
CA ASP A 129 -16.21 13.68 10.00
C ASP A 129 -15.06 14.61 10.37
N LYS A 130 -15.27 15.92 10.12
CA LYS A 130 -14.32 16.99 10.44
C LYS A 130 -12.92 16.70 9.90
N SER A 131 -11.93 16.54 10.81
CA SER A 131 -10.53 16.25 10.48
C SER A 131 -10.24 14.76 10.30
N ASN A 132 -11.19 13.88 10.53
CA ASN A 132 -10.96 12.43 10.44
C ASN A 132 -11.21 11.86 9.05
N ALA A 133 -12.05 12.52 8.27
CA ALA A 133 -12.43 12.04 6.95
C ALA A 133 -11.47 12.42 5.81
N PRO A 134 -10.73 13.55 5.85
CA PRO A 134 -9.78 13.90 4.78
C PRO A 134 -8.44 13.16 4.97
N ASP A 135 -8.45 11.86 4.82
CA ASP A 135 -7.30 10.97 4.99
C ASP A 135 -6.98 10.14 3.74
N GLY A 136 -7.69 10.41 2.65
CA GLY A 136 -7.56 9.74 1.39
C GLY A 136 -6.36 10.17 0.55
N ILE A 137 -5.99 9.32 -0.39
CA ILE A 137 -5.04 9.65 -1.48
C ILE A 137 -5.69 10.61 -2.48
N VAL A 138 -6.99 10.51 -2.62
CA VAL A 138 -7.84 11.38 -3.44
C VAL A 138 -9.04 11.84 -2.63
N GLY A 139 -9.59 12.99 -2.99
CA GLY A 139 -10.79 13.52 -2.35
C GLY A 139 -12.05 12.68 -2.61
N PRO A 140 -13.17 13.04 -1.97
CA PRO A 140 -14.39 12.23 -1.98
C PRO A 140 -15.05 12.11 -3.37
N ARG A 141 -14.73 13.02 -4.29
CA ARG A 141 -15.17 12.96 -5.69
C ARG A 141 -14.08 12.45 -6.64
N ARG A 142 -13.03 11.84 -6.10
CA ARG A 142 -11.84 11.34 -6.84
C ARG A 142 -10.95 12.46 -7.41
N GLU A 143 -11.07 13.66 -6.91
CA GLU A 143 -10.13 14.73 -7.19
C GLU A 143 -8.74 14.40 -6.65
N LYS A 144 -7.73 14.72 -7.44
CA LYS A 144 -6.33 14.41 -7.08
C LYS A 144 -5.82 15.47 -6.12
N GLU A 145 -5.35 15.03 -4.97
CA GLU A 145 -4.78 15.88 -3.94
C GLU A 145 -3.26 15.78 -3.87
N GLY A 146 -2.62 16.48 -2.95
CA GLY A 146 -1.16 16.46 -2.81
C GLY A 146 -0.60 15.06 -2.57
N SER A 147 -1.27 14.28 -1.72
CA SER A 147 -0.96 12.88 -1.43
C SER A 147 -0.95 11.99 -2.68
N TYR A 148 -1.88 12.20 -3.61
CA TYR A 148 -1.89 11.47 -4.88
C TYR A 148 -0.58 11.66 -5.66
N TYR A 149 -0.11 12.91 -5.78
CA TYR A 149 1.10 13.19 -6.53
C TYR A 149 2.36 12.70 -5.81
N ALA A 150 2.38 12.81 -4.48
CA ALA A 150 3.48 12.29 -3.66
C ALA A 150 3.61 10.77 -3.80
N ILE A 151 2.52 10.04 -3.62
CA ILE A 151 2.49 8.58 -3.74
C ILE A 151 2.82 8.13 -5.17
N ARG A 152 2.25 8.80 -6.18
CA ARG A 152 2.58 8.53 -7.57
C ARG A 152 4.07 8.64 -7.87
N ALA A 153 4.73 9.66 -7.32
CA ALA A 153 6.16 9.87 -7.53
C ALA A 153 7.00 8.81 -6.80
N GLN A 154 6.60 8.48 -5.57
CA GLN A 154 7.36 7.56 -4.73
C GLN A 154 7.18 6.10 -5.15
N TRP A 155 5.98 5.70 -5.56
CA TRP A 155 5.68 4.35 -6.04
C TRP A 155 5.77 4.22 -7.55
N SER A 156 6.36 5.21 -8.24
CA SER A 156 6.69 5.03 -9.64
C SER A 156 7.68 3.88 -9.80
N PRO A 157 7.37 2.86 -10.58
CA PRO A 157 8.30 1.74 -10.77
C PRO A 157 9.51 2.12 -11.64
N ILE A 158 9.51 3.32 -12.18
CA ILE A 158 10.67 3.89 -12.87
C ILE A 158 11.12 5.12 -12.09
N GLN A 159 12.30 5.02 -11.50
CA GLN A 159 12.91 6.10 -10.75
C GLN A 159 14.00 6.77 -11.58
N LEU A 160 13.97 8.09 -11.62
CA LEU A 160 14.98 8.92 -12.28
C LEU A 160 15.72 9.72 -11.21
N LYS A 161 17.02 9.51 -11.10
CA LYS A 161 17.87 10.28 -10.20
C LYS A 161 18.96 10.99 -11.00
N PRO A 162 19.12 12.32 -10.89
CA PRO A 162 20.27 12.99 -11.46
C PRO A 162 21.53 12.50 -10.73
N LEU A 163 22.62 12.27 -11.45
CA LEU A 163 23.87 11.82 -10.83
C LEU A 163 24.44 12.92 -9.93
N LEU A 164 24.58 14.09 -10.49
CA LEU A 164 24.98 15.29 -9.74
C LEU A 164 24.59 16.52 -10.58
N ILE A 165 23.92 17.48 -9.98
CA ILE A 165 23.56 18.73 -10.64
C ILE A 165 24.57 19.80 -10.21
N THR A 166 25.48 20.13 -11.11
CA THR A 166 26.45 21.21 -10.97
C THR A 166 26.42 22.08 -12.20
N ASP A 167 27.24 23.14 -12.25
CA ASP A 167 27.41 23.99 -13.43
C ASP A 167 27.92 23.20 -14.66
N HIS A 168 28.45 22.00 -14.44
CA HIS A 168 28.97 21.09 -15.48
C HIS A 168 28.08 19.84 -15.65
N PHE A 169 26.78 19.91 -15.26
CA PHE A 169 25.87 18.79 -15.41
C PHE A 169 25.71 18.42 -16.89
N ASP A 170 26.06 17.20 -17.24
CA ASP A 170 26.07 16.69 -18.59
C ASP A 170 24.73 16.10 -19.08
N GLY A 171 23.69 16.23 -18.27
CA GLY A 171 22.37 15.64 -18.58
C GLY A 171 22.22 14.16 -18.22
N SER A 172 23.18 13.58 -17.51
CA SER A 172 23.15 12.17 -17.13
C SER A 172 22.22 11.91 -15.96
N PHE A 173 21.39 10.88 -16.10
CA PHE A 173 20.46 10.43 -15.08
C PHE A 173 20.64 8.93 -14.82
N LEU A 174 20.53 8.54 -13.57
CA LEU A 174 20.38 7.13 -13.21
C LEU A 174 18.91 6.74 -13.35
N VAL A 175 18.64 5.76 -14.20
CA VAL A 175 17.30 5.17 -14.36
C VAL A 175 17.28 3.84 -13.62
N THR A 176 16.40 3.71 -12.64
CA THR A 176 16.19 2.45 -11.92
C THR A 176 14.84 1.87 -12.32
N ASN A 177 14.86 0.60 -12.72
CA ASN A 177 13.64 -0.18 -12.97
C ASN A 177 13.28 -0.99 -11.73
N GLU A 178 12.20 -0.61 -11.07
CA GLU A 178 11.64 -1.28 -9.89
C GLU A 178 10.46 -2.20 -10.23
N TYR A 179 10.14 -2.39 -11.52
CA TYR A 179 9.17 -3.39 -11.92
C TYR A 179 9.64 -4.81 -11.57
N THR A 180 8.76 -5.60 -10.99
CA THR A 180 9.08 -7.00 -10.64
C THR A 180 9.15 -7.91 -11.85
N TYR A 181 8.35 -7.66 -12.89
CA TYR A 181 8.20 -8.56 -14.03
C TYR A 181 8.37 -7.89 -15.39
N THR A 182 8.55 -6.58 -15.45
CA THR A 182 8.58 -5.82 -16.70
C THR A 182 9.96 -5.29 -16.99
N CYS A 183 10.48 -5.60 -18.18
CA CYS A 183 11.74 -5.05 -18.68
C CYS A 183 11.49 -3.75 -19.45
N LEU A 184 12.26 -2.70 -19.17
CA LEU A 184 12.12 -1.41 -19.86
C LEU A 184 12.47 -1.48 -21.36
N LEU A 185 13.36 -2.39 -21.75
CA LEU A 185 13.76 -2.56 -23.15
C LEU A 185 12.60 -2.99 -24.06
N TYR A 186 11.57 -3.61 -23.49
CA TYR A 186 10.40 -4.06 -24.27
C TYR A 186 9.20 -3.12 -24.17
N THR A 187 9.27 -2.11 -23.30
CA THR A 187 8.14 -1.20 -23.03
C THR A 187 8.34 0.20 -23.57
N SER A 188 9.56 0.56 -23.94
CA SER A 188 9.88 1.85 -24.54
C SER A 188 10.37 1.63 -25.96
N PRO A 189 9.58 2.01 -26.98
CA PRO A 189 10.06 1.95 -28.35
C PRO A 189 11.30 2.83 -28.52
N SER A 190 12.33 2.27 -29.11
CA SER A 190 13.54 3.03 -29.44
C SER A 190 13.19 4.08 -30.50
N PRO A 191 13.78 5.29 -30.45
CA PRO A 191 13.63 6.26 -31.54
C PRO A 191 14.13 5.73 -32.90
N ARG A 192 14.82 4.58 -32.93
CA ARG A 192 15.26 3.90 -34.15
C ARG A 192 14.22 2.95 -34.73
N ASP A 193 13.12 2.69 -33.99
CA ASP A 193 12.06 1.78 -34.39
C ASP A 193 10.85 2.51 -35.00
N SER A 194 10.98 3.83 -35.22
CA SER A 194 9.96 4.70 -35.81
C SER A 194 10.34 5.16 -37.22
#